data_8ee998d3d181926f3b26892908b7ff32
#
_entry.id   8ee998d3d181926f3b26892908b7ff32
#
_cell.length_a   1.000
_cell.length_b   1.000
_cell.length_c   1.000
_cell.angle_alpha   90.00
_cell.angle_beta   90.00
_cell.angle_gamma   90.00
#
_symmetry.space_group_name_H-M   'P 1'
#
loop_
_entity.id
_entity.type
_entity.pdbx_description
1 polymer ?
#
loop_
_entity_poly.entity_id
_entity_poly.type
_entity_poly.pdbx_seq_one_letter_code
_entity_poly.pdbx_strand_id
1 'polypeptide(L)'
;NVSQQFGRNVTEAEFEEIIKKQTGKSFEDYMKNTVGMGVAEYKSYLKNQLIAQQYVLQQKQEEIQKAAPSDEEIRAFYELNKASFVQNDMLKLFLVLFPKKDDPVAAKTKAAAMLKDFKDKKITTEKIKADAANSKDYQGGDLFISKTAQHAQQLGVSYNDLLELFGKEKGYISALTETENDFQFYVVRAKYSAKMLGLSDLVQPETTITVYDYIKSNLTQQKQSQAMIAAVQDVTKALDTPENVERKKTGAALDKLLNW
;
A
#
# COMPACT_ATOMS: atom_id res chain seq x y z
N ASN A 1 3.06 9.73 -6.83
CA ASN A 1 2.02 9.77 -7.85
C ASN A 1 0.75 10.39 -7.25
N VAL A 2 0.27 11.51 -7.83
CA VAL A 2 -0.88 12.28 -7.32
C VAL A 2 -2.14 11.40 -7.22
N SER A 3 -2.37 10.53 -8.21
CA SER A 3 -3.50 9.60 -8.21
C SER A 3 -3.46 8.62 -7.02
N GLN A 4 -2.28 8.20 -6.56
CA GLN A 4 -2.15 7.36 -5.36
C GLN A 4 -2.50 8.14 -4.09
N GLN A 5 -2.09 9.40 -4.01
CA GLN A 5 -2.39 10.25 -2.85
C GLN A 5 -3.90 10.54 -2.71
N PHE A 6 -4.61 10.66 -3.82
CA PHE A 6 -6.06 10.94 -3.84
C PHE A 6 -6.94 9.69 -3.99
N GLY A 7 -6.33 8.49 -4.15
CA GLY A 7 -7.07 7.24 -4.31
C GLY A 7 -7.95 7.15 -5.57
N ARG A 8 -7.77 8.11 -6.52
CA ARG A 8 -8.48 8.18 -7.81
C ARG A 8 -7.63 8.87 -8.87
N ASN A 9 -8.00 8.71 -10.13
CA ASN A 9 -7.39 9.49 -11.20
C ASN A 9 -7.76 10.98 -11.03
N VAL A 10 -6.75 11.84 -11.13
CA VAL A 10 -6.87 13.31 -11.07
C VAL A 10 -6.54 13.84 -12.45
N THR A 11 -7.43 14.65 -13.00
CA THR A 11 -7.20 15.32 -14.27
C THR A 11 -6.18 16.46 -14.11
N GLU A 12 -5.59 16.91 -15.21
CA GLU A 12 -4.66 18.04 -15.20
C GLU A 12 -5.30 19.31 -14.61
N ALA A 13 -6.53 19.62 -15.01
CA ALA A 13 -7.26 20.78 -14.53
C ALA A 13 -7.55 20.72 -13.01
N GLU A 14 -7.94 19.54 -12.50
CA GLU A 14 -8.12 19.35 -11.06
C GLU A 14 -6.79 19.50 -10.30
N PHE A 15 -5.68 19.02 -10.87
CA PHE A 15 -4.38 19.16 -10.25
C PHE A 15 -3.91 20.62 -10.23
N GLU A 16 -4.11 21.37 -11.31
CA GLU A 16 -3.85 22.81 -11.36
C GLU A 16 -4.63 23.59 -10.29
N GLU A 17 -5.91 23.24 -10.11
CA GLU A 17 -6.75 23.86 -9.08
C GLU A 17 -6.28 23.55 -7.66
N ILE A 18 -5.84 22.31 -7.41
CA ILE A 18 -5.25 21.90 -6.13
C ILE A 18 -3.98 22.69 -5.82
N ILE A 19 -3.05 22.79 -6.78
CA ILE A 19 -1.81 23.54 -6.63
C ILE A 19 -2.12 25.03 -6.34
N LYS A 20 -3.06 25.62 -7.08
CA LYS A 20 -3.46 27.01 -6.88
C LYS A 20 -4.04 27.23 -5.48
N LYS A 21 -4.89 26.32 -4.99
CA LYS A 21 -5.47 26.39 -3.64
C LYS A 21 -4.42 26.24 -2.54
N GLN A 22 -3.45 25.33 -2.73
CA GLN A 22 -2.45 25.03 -1.70
C GLN A 22 -1.29 26.03 -1.65
N THR A 23 -0.88 26.54 -2.80
CA THR A 23 0.34 27.36 -2.91
C THR A 23 0.07 28.83 -3.26
N GLY A 24 -1.12 29.18 -3.70
CA GLY A 24 -1.46 30.50 -4.21
C GLY A 24 -0.83 30.85 -5.56
N LYS A 25 -0.10 29.89 -6.18
CA LYS A 25 0.63 30.09 -7.44
C LYS A 25 -0.10 29.42 -8.60
N SER A 26 0.13 29.92 -9.83
CA SER A 26 -0.25 29.17 -11.04
C SER A 26 0.53 27.86 -11.14
N PHE A 27 0.01 26.87 -11.85
CA PHE A 27 0.71 25.61 -12.05
C PHE A 27 2.05 25.81 -12.81
N GLU A 28 2.07 26.71 -13.78
CA GLU A 28 3.28 27.08 -14.51
C GLU A 28 4.35 27.67 -13.59
N ASP A 29 3.98 28.61 -12.69
CA ASP A 29 4.92 29.21 -11.74
C ASP A 29 5.39 28.22 -10.69
N TYR A 30 4.49 27.34 -10.25
CA TYR A 30 4.83 26.26 -9.33
C TYR A 30 5.89 25.34 -9.95
N MET A 31 5.69 24.91 -11.21
CA MET A 31 6.61 24.02 -11.90
C MET A 31 7.97 24.69 -12.12
N LYS A 32 8.03 25.93 -12.57
CA LYS A 32 9.27 26.69 -12.72
C LYS A 32 10.05 26.83 -11.41
N ASN A 33 9.35 27.11 -10.32
CA ASN A 33 10.01 27.32 -9.01
C ASN A 33 10.41 26.02 -8.31
N THR A 34 9.66 24.91 -8.53
CA THR A 34 9.88 23.64 -7.80
C THR A 34 10.69 22.64 -8.60
N VAL A 35 10.47 22.60 -9.91
CA VAL A 35 11.10 21.64 -10.84
C VAL A 35 12.15 22.30 -11.71
N GLY A 36 12.16 23.63 -11.83
CA GLY A 36 13.07 24.38 -12.68
C GLY A 36 12.68 24.40 -14.17
N MET A 37 11.50 23.88 -14.52
CA MET A 37 11.00 23.76 -15.90
C MET A 37 9.56 24.24 -16.00
N GLY A 38 9.21 24.84 -17.17
CA GLY A 38 7.81 25.12 -17.48
C GLY A 38 7.01 23.86 -17.77
N VAL A 39 5.67 23.93 -17.70
CA VAL A 39 4.78 22.77 -17.89
C VAL A 39 5.00 22.09 -19.24
N ALA A 40 5.10 22.86 -20.33
CA ALA A 40 5.32 22.32 -21.68
C ALA A 40 6.68 21.60 -21.80
N GLU A 41 7.74 22.19 -21.23
CA GLU A 41 9.08 21.62 -21.21
C GLU A 41 9.11 20.33 -20.41
N TYR A 42 8.49 20.30 -19.22
CA TYR A 42 8.38 19.12 -18.39
C TYR A 42 7.58 17.99 -19.06
N LYS A 43 6.49 18.31 -19.75
CA LYS A 43 5.74 17.34 -20.57
C LYS A 43 6.61 16.73 -21.68
N SER A 44 7.39 17.55 -22.35
CA SER A 44 8.33 17.06 -23.38
C SER A 44 9.41 16.18 -22.79
N TYR A 45 9.96 16.57 -21.65
CA TYR A 45 10.92 15.77 -20.90
C TYR A 45 10.35 14.39 -20.50
N LEU A 46 9.15 14.36 -19.92
CA LEU A 46 8.48 13.10 -19.56
C LEU A 46 8.19 12.22 -20.78
N LYS A 47 7.72 12.83 -21.89
CA LYS A 47 7.50 12.11 -23.15
C LYS A 47 8.79 11.45 -23.64
N ASN A 48 9.88 12.19 -23.65
CA ASN A 48 11.18 11.66 -24.08
C ASN A 48 11.70 10.56 -23.16
N GLN A 49 11.52 10.70 -21.85
CA GLN A 49 11.82 9.63 -20.88
C GLN A 49 11.02 8.36 -21.16
N LEU A 50 9.70 8.48 -21.39
CA LEU A 50 8.85 7.33 -21.71
C LEU A 50 9.27 6.65 -23.00
N ILE A 51 9.59 7.42 -24.05
CA ILE A 51 10.09 6.87 -25.32
C ILE A 51 11.41 6.12 -25.11
N ALA A 52 12.35 6.71 -24.38
CA ALA A 52 13.64 6.09 -24.08
C ALA A 52 13.44 4.79 -23.27
N GLN A 53 12.58 4.84 -22.24
CA GLN A 53 12.26 3.66 -21.43
C GLN A 53 11.61 2.55 -22.28
N GLN A 54 10.65 2.88 -23.14
CA GLN A 54 10.01 1.91 -24.03
C GLN A 54 11.02 1.30 -25.00
N TYR A 55 11.92 2.11 -25.56
CA TYR A 55 12.97 1.62 -26.45
C TYR A 55 13.90 0.63 -25.74
N VAL A 56 14.39 0.96 -24.53
CA VAL A 56 15.21 0.05 -23.73
C VAL A 56 14.48 -1.24 -23.41
N LEU A 57 13.21 -1.16 -22.99
CA LEU A 57 12.38 -2.33 -22.74
C LEU A 57 12.25 -3.20 -23.98
N GLN A 58 12.02 -2.63 -25.13
CA GLN A 58 11.89 -3.38 -26.39
C GLN A 58 13.20 -4.11 -26.75
N GLN A 59 14.35 -3.46 -26.54
CA GLN A 59 15.67 -4.05 -26.86
C GLN A 59 16.12 -5.12 -25.86
N LYS A 60 15.74 -4.98 -24.58
CA LYS A 60 16.27 -5.77 -23.47
C LYS A 60 15.18 -6.52 -22.67
N GLN A 61 13.98 -6.65 -23.21
CA GLN A 61 12.83 -7.26 -22.53
C GLN A 61 13.13 -8.64 -21.99
N GLU A 62 13.76 -9.50 -22.78
CA GLU A 62 14.09 -10.86 -22.35
C GLU A 62 15.09 -10.90 -21.18
N GLU A 63 16.13 -10.05 -21.23
CA GLU A 63 17.13 -9.97 -20.16
C GLU A 63 16.48 -9.51 -18.85
N ILE A 64 15.63 -8.47 -18.92
CA ILE A 64 14.92 -7.92 -17.76
C ILE A 64 13.93 -8.95 -17.19
N GLN A 65 13.17 -9.63 -18.05
CA GLN A 65 12.18 -10.62 -17.61
C GLN A 65 12.83 -11.88 -17.02
N LYS A 66 14.00 -12.29 -17.51
CA LYS A 66 14.77 -13.42 -16.99
C LYS A 66 15.52 -13.10 -15.69
N ALA A 67 15.59 -11.82 -15.30
CA ALA A 67 16.22 -11.41 -14.06
C ALA A 67 15.37 -11.81 -12.84
N ALA A 68 15.51 -13.07 -12.43
CA ALA A 68 14.84 -13.67 -11.29
C ALA A 68 15.87 -14.24 -10.30
N PRO A 69 15.55 -14.31 -9.01
CA PRO A 69 16.44 -14.96 -8.03
C PRO A 69 16.45 -16.47 -8.21
N SER A 70 17.59 -17.09 -7.91
CA SER A 70 17.66 -18.54 -7.75
C SER A 70 17.09 -18.98 -6.41
N ASP A 71 16.82 -20.29 -6.26
CA ASP A 71 16.34 -20.85 -4.99
C ASP A 71 17.37 -20.68 -3.86
N GLU A 72 18.68 -20.75 -4.19
CA GLU A 72 19.76 -20.51 -3.25
C GLU A 72 19.77 -19.08 -2.74
N GLU A 73 19.54 -18.10 -3.62
CA GLU A 73 19.46 -16.69 -3.24
C GLU A 73 18.25 -16.42 -2.34
N ILE A 74 17.10 -17.02 -2.62
CA ILE A 74 15.89 -16.91 -1.79
C ILE A 74 16.15 -17.49 -0.39
N ARG A 75 16.76 -18.67 -0.30
CA ARG A 75 17.11 -19.31 0.96
C ARG A 75 18.14 -18.50 1.74
N ALA A 76 19.18 -18.01 1.07
CA ALA A 76 20.21 -17.17 1.69
C ALA A 76 19.60 -15.87 2.23
N PHE A 77 18.70 -15.22 1.47
CA PHE A 77 17.98 -14.03 1.93
C PHE A 77 17.14 -14.33 3.18
N TYR A 78 16.42 -15.46 3.18
CA TYR A 78 15.63 -15.88 4.34
C TYR A 78 16.51 -16.09 5.58
N GLU A 79 17.61 -16.84 5.48
CA GLU A 79 18.47 -17.09 6.62
C GLU A 79 19.11 -15.82 7.18
N LEU A 80 19.52 -14.88 6.33
CA LEU A 80 20.06 -13.58 6.74
C LEU A 80 19.01 -12.69 7.42
N ASN A 81 17.73 -12.83 7.06
CA ASN A 81 16.65 -11.98 7.54
C ASN A 81 15.62 -12.72 8.40
N LYS A 82 15.95 -13.91 8.87
CA LYS A 82 15.03 -14.82 9.57
C LYS A 82 14.30 -14.18 10.74
N ALA A 83 14.99 -13.32 11.50
CA ALA A 83 14.41 -12.59 12.62
C ALA A 83 13.29 -11.61 12.21
N SER A 84 13.22 -11.22 10.95
CA SER A 84 12.16 -10.34 10.42
C SER A 84 10.90 -11.11 10.00
N PHE A 85 11.01 -12.44 9.83
CA PHE A 85 9.89 -13.29 9.46
C PHE A 85 9.21 -13.86 10.70
N VAL A 86 8.51 -12.98 11.42
CA VAL A 86 7.78 -13.33 12.65
C VAL A 86 6.31 -12.95 12.49
N GLN A 87 5.44 -13.92 12.71
CA GLN A 87 4.02 -13.65 12.98
C GLN A 87 3.87 -13.28 14.45
N ASN A 88 3.32 -12.12 14.73
CA ASN A 88 2.93 -11.75 16.09
C ASN A 88 1.63 -12.44 16.50
N ASP A 89 1.30 -12.39 17.80
CA ASP A 89 -0.05 -12.74 18.24
C ASP A 89 -1.08 -11.88 17.50
N MET A 90 -2.06 -12.53 16.89
CA MET A 90 -3.13 -11.87 16.13
C MET A 90 -4.50 -12.43 16.49
N LEU A 91 -5.50 -11.58 16.46
CA LEU A 91 -6.90 -11.96 16.45
C LEU A 91 -7.52 -11.62 15.10
N LYS A 92 -8.35 -12.50 14.58
CA LYS A 92 -9.31 -12.17 13.54
C LYS A 92 -10.62 -11.81 14.20
N LEU A 93 -11.05 -10.58 14.03
CA LEU A 93 -12.33 -10.06 14.47
C LEU A 93 -13.27 -9.92 13.28
N PHE A 94 -14.55 -10.14 13.51
CA PHE A 94 -15.60 -9.61 12.65
C PHE A 94 -16.12 -8.34 13.31
N LEU A 95 -15.87 -7.19 12.72
CA LEU A 95 -16.22 -5.87 13.24
C LEU A 95 -17.47 -5.36 12.52
N VAL A 96 -18.41 -4.81 13.26
CA VAL A 96 -19.59 -4.13 12.74
C VAL A 96 -19.61 -2.71 13.27
N LEU A 97 -19.69 -1.74 12.36
CA LEU A 97 -19.64 -0.30 12.63
C LEU A 97 -20.93 0.36 12.17
N PHE A 98 -21.53 1.18 13.02
CA PHE A 98 -22.68 2.04 12.72
C PHE A 98 -22.25 3.51 12.84
N PRO A 99 -21.94 4.20 11.74
CA PRO A 99 -21.54 5.60 11.78
C PRO A 99 -22.64 6.47 12.40
N LYS A 100 -22.26 7.38 13.30
CA LYS A 100 -23.21 8.28 13.99
C LYS A 100 -23.89 9.25 13.02
N LYS A 101 -23.17 9.71 11.97
CA LYS A 101 -23.67 10.66 10.96
C LYS A 101 -24.55 11.75 11.58
N ASP A 102 -25.71 12.01 10.94
CA ASP A 102 -26.64 13.06 11.35
C ASP A 102 -27.62 12.62 12.47
N ASP A 103 -27.76 11.32 12.72
CA ASP A 103 -28.67 10.75 13.75
C ASP A 103 -28.00 9.66 14.60
N PRO A 104 -27.25 10.07 15.64
CA PRO A 104 -26.60 9.12 16.56
C PRO A 104 -27.57 8.22 17.31
N VAL A 105 -28.78 8.69 17.59
CA VAL A 105 -29.79 7.91 18.35
C VAL A 105 -30.32 6.75 17.49
N ALA A 106 -30.64 7.04 16.22
CA ALA A 106 -31.04 5.98 15.29
C ALA A 106 -29.91 4.99 15.04
N ALA A 107 -28.65 5.46 14.87
CA ALA A 107 -27.49 4.61 14.70
C ALA A 107 -27.31 3.66 15.91
N LYS A 108 -27.41 4.17 17.14
CA LYS A 108 -27.31 3.39 18.38
C LYS A 108 -28.42 2.32 18.46
N THR A 109 -29.64 2.71 18.13
CA THR A 109 -30.81 1.82 18.15
C THR A 109 -30.65 0.65 17.17
N LYS A 110 -30.21 0.96 15.92
CA LYS A 110 -29.96 -0.05 14.89
C LYS A 110 -28.79 -0.97 15.28
N ALA A 111 -27.72 -0.43 15.83
CA ALA A 111 -26.58 -1.19 16.31
C ALA A 111 -26.96 -2.16 17.44
N ALA A 112 -27.73 -1.68 18.42
CA ALA A 112 -28.22 -2.50 19.52
C ALA A 112 -29.17 -3.62 19.06
N ALA A 113 -30.06 -3.32 18.11
CA ALA A 113 -30.97 -4.31 17.53
C ALA A 113 -30.18 -5.40 16.78
N MET A 114 -29.23 -5.03 15.94
CA MET A 114 -28.39 -5.98 15.22
C MET A 114 -27.53 -6.84 16.16
N LEU A 115 -26.93 -6.26 17.19
CA LEU A 115 -26.19 -7.01 18.21
C LEU A 115 -27.08 -8.02 18.94
N LYS A 116 -28.31 -7.63 19.27
CA LYS A 116 -29.31 -8.54 19.88
C LYS A 116 -29.64 -9.69 18.94
N ASP A 117 -30.00 -9.41 17.68
CA ASP A 117 -30.34 -10.44 16.70
C ASP A 117 -29.15 -11.37 16.41
N PHE A 118 -27.92 -10.84 16.44
CA PHE A 118 -26.71 -11.64 16.32
C PHE A 118 -26.53 -12.56 17.56
N LYS A 119 -26.69 -12.05 18.78
CA LYS A 119 -26.64 -12.86 20.03
C LYS A 119 -27.73 -13.91 20.07
N ASP A 120 -28.91 -13.59 19.58
CA ASP A 120 -30.07 -14.50 19.48
C ASP A 120 -29.93 -15.49 18.30
N LYS A 121 -28.82 -15.47 17.56
CA LYS A 121 -28.51 -16.30 16.37
C LYS A 121 -29.54 -16.16 15.22
N LYS A 122 -30.25 -15.04 15.13
CA LYS A 122 -31.18 -14.74 14.04
C LYS A 122 -30.49 -14.27 12.79
N ILE A 123 -29.26 -13.72 12.93
CA ILE A 123 -28.42 -13.25 11.83
C ILE A 123 -27.00 -13.77 12.02
N THR A 124 -26.30 -14.05 10.91
CA THR A 124 -24.91 -14.54 10.90
C THR A 124 -23.94 -13.47 10.43
N THR A 125 -22.65 -13.65 10.70
CA THR A 125 -21.59 -12.76 10.21
C THR A 125 -21.56 -12.70 8.69
N GLU A 126 -21.81 -13.81 7.99
CA GLU A 126 -21.87 -13.89 6.53
C GLU A 126 -23.02 -13.04 5.98
N LYS A 127 -24.19 -13.10 6.62
CA LYS A 127 -25.36 -12.29 6.26
C LYS A 127 -25.08 -10.81 6.51
N ILE A 128 -24.53 -10.45 7.67
CA ILE A 128 -24.16 -9.06 7.99
C ILE A 128 -23.17 -8.53 6.96
N LYS A 129 -22.15 -9.32 6.60
CA LYS A 129 -21.12 -8.93 5.60
C LYS A 129 -21.72 -8.73 4.21
N ALA A 130 -22.61 -9.63 3.77
CA ALA A 130 -23.27 -9.54 2.48
C ALA A 130 -24.19 -8.30 2.39
N ASP A 131 -24.97 -8.03 3.43
CA ASP A 131 -25.87 -6.90 3.48
C ASP A 131 -25.13 -5.57 3.63
N ALA A 132 -24.00 -5.55 4.35
CA ALA A 132 -23.14 -4.37 4.52
C ALA A 132 -22.60 -3.81 3.19
N ALA A 133 -22.38 -4.67 2.18
CA ALA A 133 -21.91 -4.25 0.86
C ALA A 133 -22.85 -3.24 0.18
N ASN A 134 -24.16 -3.30 0.49
CA ASN A 134 -25.20 -2.43 -0.07
C ASN A 134 -25.83 -1.51 0.99
N SER A 135 -25.40 -1.60 2.25
CA SER A 135 -25.96 -0.81 3.35
C SER A 135 -25.33 0.59 3.37
N LYS A 136 -26.15 1.59 3.63
CA LYS A 136 -25.72 2.95 3.98
C LYS A 136 -25.66 3.20 5.48
N ASP A 137 -26.20 2.28 6.26
CA ASP A 137 -26.40 2.43 7.71
C ASP A 137 -25.24 1.85 8.52
N TYR A 138 -24.57 0.82 8.01
CA TYR A 138 -23.49 0.14 8.72
C TYR A 138 -22.46 -0.47 7.78
N GLN A 139 -21.32 -0.79 8.34
CA GLN A 139 -20.24 -1.56 7.70
C GLN A 139 -20.00 -2.83 8.53
N GLY A 140 -19.63 -3.91 7.86
CA GLY A 140 -19.31 -5.16 8.53
C GLY A 140 -18.23 -5.94 7.78
N GLY A 141 -17.21 -6.41 8.48
CA GLY A 141 -16.11 -7.13 7.83
C GLY A 141 -15.09 -7.73 8.80
N ASP A 142 -14.25 -8.58 8.23
CA ASP A 142 -13.14 -9.19 8.96
C ASP A 142 -11.99 -8.19 9.11
N LEU A 143 -11.37 -8.18 10.29
CA LEU A 143 -10.23 -7.35 10.65
C LEU A 143 -9.22 -8.21 11.40
N PHE A 144 -7.93 -8.11 11.01
CA PHE A 144 -6.83 -8.70 11.77
C PHE A 144 -6.20 -7.63 12.66
N ILE A 145 -6.02 -7.95 13.93
CA ILE A 145 -5.40 -7.07 14.91
C ILE A 145 -4.26 -7.78 15.64
N SER A 146 -3.25 -7.02 16.02
CA SER A 146 -2.13 -7.45 16.87
C SER A 146 -2.07 -6.59 18.13
N LYS A 147 -1.27 -6.98 19.12
CA LYS A 147 -1.08 -6.24 20.39
C LYS A 147 -0.26 -4.96 20.18
N THR A 148 -0.82 -3.98 19.48
CA THR A 148 -0.17 -2.69 19.21
C THR A 148 -1.07 -1.51 19.58
N ALA A 149 -0.46 -0.39 19.97
CA ALA A 149 -1.20 0.84 20.25
C ALA A 149 -2.00 1.33 19.03
N GLN A 150 -1.47 1.12 17.82
CA GLN A 150 -2.16 1.47 16.58
C GLN A 150 -3.46 0.68 16.40
N HIS A 151 -3.47 -0.64 16.66
CA HIS A 151 -4.69 -1.43 16.58
C HIS A 151 -5.68 -1.12 17.70
N ALA A 152 -5.21 -0.75 18.90
CA ALA A 152 -6.10 -0.25 19.96
C ALA A 152 -6.82 1.04 19.50
N GLN A 153 -6.08 1.99 18.94
CA GLN A 153 -6.63 3.22 18.39
C GLN A 153 -7.62 2.94 17.22
N GLN A 154 -7.26 2.02 16.33
CA GLN A 154 -8.13 1.62 15.22
C GLN A 154 -9.47 1.02 15.70
N LEU A 155 -9.47 0.28 16.81
CA LEU A 155 -10.68 -0.24 17.44
C LEU A 155 -11.39 0.77 18.35
N GLY A 156 -10.81 1.96 18.58
CA GLY A 156 -11.34 2.95 19.51
C GLY A 156 -11.38 2.46 20.95
N VAL A 157 -10.42 1.63 21.37
CA VAL A 157 -10.31 1.08 22.72
C VAL A 157 -8.96 1.46 23.35
N SER A 158 -8.85 1.37 24.69
CA SER A 158 -7.55 1.51 25.33
C SER A 158 -6.63 0.32 25.01
N TYR A 159 -5.31 0.53 25.16
CA TYR A 159 -4.36 -0.58 24.97
C TYR A 159 -4.58 -1.71 25.96
N ASN A 160 -5.01 -1.41 27.20
CA ASN A 160 -5.34 -2.42 28.21
C ASN A 160 -6.58 -3.24 27.79
N ASP A 161 -7.61 -2.59 27.28
CA ASP A 161 -8.81 -3.30 26.78
C ASP A 161 -8.45 -4.21 25.59
N LEU A 162 -7.53 -3.75 24.72
CA LEU A 162 -7.00 -4.58 23.64
C LEU A 162 -6.29 -5.82 24.21
N LEU A 163 -5.43 -5.69 25.22
CA LEU A 163 -4.75 -6.82 25.85
C LEU A 163 -5.75 -7.82 26.47
N GLU A 164 -6.81 -7.32 27.14
CA GLU A 164 -7.89 -8.17 27.66
C GLU A 164 -8.63 -8.91 26.56
N LEU A 165 -8.83 -8.25 25.40
CA LEU A 165 -9.46 -8.88 24.23
C LEU A 165 -8.67 -10.10 23.75
N PHE A 166 -7.35 -10.07 23.78
CA PHE A 166 -6.51 -11.22 23.45
C PHE A 166 -6.69 -12.41 24.42
N GLY A 167 -7.20 -12.18 25.62
CA GLY A 167 -7.62 -13.23 26.57
C GLY A 167 -8.97 -13.88 26.24
N LYS A 168 -9.78 -13.27 25.35
CA LYS A 168 -11.10 -13.82 25.01
C LYS A 168 -10.98 -14.99 24.05
N GLU A 169 -11.94 -15.92 24.14
CA GLU A 169 -11.98 -17.11 23.28
C GLU A 169 -12.71 -16.85 21.95
N LYS A 170 -12.47 -17.73 20.97
CA LYS A 170 -13.23 -17.74 19.71
C LYS A 170 -14.72 -17.80 19.99
N GLY A 171 -15.50 -16.95 19.33
CA GLY A 171 -16.94 -16.81 19.52
C GLY A 171 -17.33 -15.73 20.54
N TYR A 172 -16.36 -15.11 21.25
CA TYR A 172 -16.65 -13.98 22.11
C TYR A 172 -17.29 -12.85 21.31
N ILE A 173 -18.40 -12.31 21.82
CA ILE A 173 -19.13 -11.17 21.26
C ILE A 173 -18.98 -10.01 22.24
N SER A 174 -18.48 -8.89 21.79
CA SER A 174 -18.33 -7.69 22.64
C SER A 174 -19.69 -7.11 23.06
N ALA A 175 -19.67 -6.23 24.05
CA ALA A 175 -20.75 -5.27 24.25
C ALA A 175 -20.78 -4.28 23.08
N LEU A 176 -21.89 -3.54 22.97
CA LEU A 176 -21.94 -2.37 22.08
C LEU A 176 -21.05 -1.29 22.68
N THR A 177 -20.08 -0.84 21.93
CA THR A 177 -19.13 0.22 22.32
C THR A 177 -19.42 1.47 21.51
N GLU A 178 -19.34 2.60 22.15
CA GLU A 178 -19.44 3.91 21.52
C GLU A 178 -18.04 4.49 21.35
N THR A 179 -17.67 4.84 20.11
CA THR A 179 -16.47 5.59 19.77
C THR A 179 -16.83 7.04 19.46
N GLU A 180 -15.86 7.85 19.11
CA GLU A 180 -16.12 9.23 18.68
C GLU A 180 -17.08 9.29 17.48
N ASN A 181 -16.88 8.39 16.49
CA ASN A 181 -17.55 8.45 15.19
C ASN A 181 -18.63 7.40 14.98
N ASP A 182 -18.62 6.30 15.77
CA ASP A 182 -19.41 5.11 15.51
C ASP A 182 -19.97 4.48 16.79
N PHE A 183 -20.98 3.62 16.59
CA PHE A 183 -21.31 2.54 17.51
C PHE A 183 -20.84 1.24 16.91
N GLN A 184 -20.13 0.41 17.69
CA GLN A 184 -19.52 -0.81 17.17
C GLN A 184 -19.66 -2.00 18.11
N PHE A 185 -19.63 -3.17 17.54
CA PHE A 185 -19.38 -4.42 18.25
C PHE A 185 -18.55 -5.36 17.38
N TYR A 186 -17.90 -6.33 18.00
CA TYR A 186 -17.07 -7.30 17.29
C TYR A 186 -17.22 -8.71 17.83
N VAL A 187 -16.83 -9.67 17.02
CA VAL A 187 -16.81 -11.10 17.33
C VAL A 187 -15.43 -11.65 17.10
N VAL A 188 -14.86 -12.37 18.05
CA VAL A 188 -13.59 -13.08 17.88
C VAL A 188 -13.80 -14.31 16.99
N ARG A 189 -13.22 -14.28 15.77
CA ARG A 189 -13.38 -15.35 14.78
C ARG A 189 -12.26 -16.40 14.87
N ALA A 190 -11.02 -15.93 15.09
CA ALA A 190 -9.85 -16.80 15.23
C ALA A 190 -8.74 -16.12 16.05
N LYS A 191 -7.86 -16.96 16.59
CA LYS A 191 -6.64 -16.56 17.30
C LYS A 191 -5.45 -17.20 16.60
N TYR A 192 -4.41 -16.44 16.40
CA TYR A 192 -3.15 -16.88 15.80
C TYR A 192 -2.02 -16.54 16.75
N SER A 193 -1.32 -17.56 17.22
CA SER A 193 -0.19 -17.38 18.14
C SER A 193 1.04 -16.87 17.42
N ALA A 194 1.86 -16.12 18.12
CA ALA A 194 3.16 -15.69 17.66
C ALA A 194 4.02 -16.90 17.30
N LYS A 195 4.67 -16.85 16.14
CA LYS A 195 5.62 -17.87 15.69
C LYS A 195 6.64 -17.29 14.72
N MET A 196 7.80 -17.91 14.65
CA MET A 196 8.74 -17.69 13.55
C MET A 196 8.20 -18.37 12.29
N LEU A 197 8.17 -17.63 11.19
CA LEU A 197 7.67 -18.13 9.91
C LEU A 197 8.80 -18.80 9.13
N GLY A 198 8.62 -20.06 8.75
CA GLY A 198 9.48 -20.74 7.78
C GLY A 198 9.13 -20.37 6.34
N LEU A 199 9.96 -20.78 5.38
CA LEU A 199 9.76 -20.48 3.94
C LEU A 199 8.41 -20.94 3.40
N SER A 200 7.88 -22.06 3.89
CA SER A 200 6.58 -22.60 3.48
C SER A 200 5.40 -22.04 4.25
N ASP A 201 5.64 -21.29 5.32
CA ASP A 201 4.56 -20.64 6.06
C ASP A 201 3.96 -19.47 5.26
N LEU A 202 2.68 -19.21 5.49
CA LEU A 202 2.03 -18.03 4.93
C LEU A 202 2.53 -16.77 5.61
N VAL A 203 2.79 -15.70 4.85
CA VAL A 203 3.26 -14.41 5.39
C VAL A 203 2.23 -13.75 6.31
N GLN A 204 0.97 -14.09 6.11
CA GLN A 204 -0.16 -13.62 6.93
C GLN A 204 -1.24 -14.70 6.95
N PRO A 205 -1.94 -14.90 8.08
CA PRO A 205 -3.05 -15.85 8.16
C PRO A 205 -4.09 -15.62 7.06
N GLU A 206 -4.64 -16.70 6.54
CA GLU A 206 -5.70 -16.72 5.51
C GLU A 206 -5.30 -16.06 4.17
N THR A 207 -4.02 -15.89 3.90
CA THR A 207 -3.52 -15.54 2.56
C THR A 207 -3.05 -16.80 1.83
N THR A 208 -2.65 -16.66 0.57
CA THR A 208 -2.07 -17.75 -0.23
C THR A 208 -0.57 -17.57 -0.48
N ILE A 209 0.00 -16.46 0.01
CA ILE A 209 1.39 -16.10 -0.26
C ILE A 209 2.27 -16.68 0.84
N THR A 210 3.22 -17.54 0.47
CA THR A 210 4.22 -18.06 1.39
C THR A 210 5.35 -17.04 1.61
N VAL A 211 6.15 -17.24 2.66
CA VAL A 211 7.39 -16.47 2.88
C VAL A 211 8.33 -16.62 1.67
N TYR A 212 8.41 -17.81 1.09
CA TYR A 212 9.17 -18.06 -0.13
C TYR A 212 8.69 -17.19 -1.30
N ASP A 213 7.38 -17.17 -1.57
CA ASP A 213 6.81 -16.40 -2.67
C ASP A 213 6.97 -14.89 -2.46
N TYR A 214 6.83 -14.44 -1.22
CA TYR A 214 7.06 -13.05 -0.84
C TYR A 214 8.52 -12.62 -1.11
N ILE A 215 9.49 -13.41 -0.65
CA ILE A 215 10.92 -13.15 -0.88
C ILE A 215 11.23 -13.19 -2.38
N LYS A 216 10.74 -14.22 -3.08
CA LYS A 216 10.92 -14.37 -4.53
C LYS A 216 10.41 -13.15 -5.29
N SER A 217 9.20 -12.68 -4.96
CA SER A 217 8.61 -11.50 -5.59
C SER A 217 9.46 -10.24 -5.36
N ASN A 218 9.88 -10.01 -4.12
CA ASN A 218 10.70 -8.84 -3.77
C ASN A 218 12.08 -8.87 -4.44
N LEU A 219 12.77 -10.00 -4.40
CA LEU A 219 14.07 -10.15 -5.06
C LEU A 219 13.95 -10.09 -6.58
N THR A 220 12.85 -10.61 -7.16
CA THR A 220 12.59 -10.49 -8.60
C THR A 220 12.45 -9.02 -8.98
N GLN A 221 11.65 -8.25 -8.26
CA GLN A 221 11.49 -6.82 -8.51
C GLN A 221 12.81 -6.06 -8.39
N GLN A 222 13.61 -6.38 -7.38
CA GLN A 222 14.93 -5.77 -7.19
C GLN A 222 15.88 -6.10 -8.34
N LYS A 223 15.97 -7.38 -8.75
CA LYS A 223 16.82 -7.82 -9.88
C LYS A 223 16.37 -7.23 -11.21
N GLN A 224 15.07 -7.18 -11.47
CA GLN A 224 14.53 -6.54 -12.67
C GLN A 224 14.82 -5.04 -12.71
N SER A 225 14.75 -4.36 -11.55
CA SER A 225 15.15 -2.95 -11.46
C SER A 225 16.65 -2.75 -11.77
N GLN A 226 17.50 -3.62 -11.22
CA GLN A 226 18.95 -3.60 -11.52
C GLN A 226 19.24 -3.91 -12.98
N ALA A 227 18.58 -4.92 -13.55
CA ALA A 227 18.68 -5.28 -14.96
C ALA A 227 18.22 -4.12 -15.88
N MET A 228 17.17 -3.40 -15.50
CA MET A 228 16.71 -2.22 -16.22
C MET A 228 17.75 -1.10 -16.20
N ILE A 229 18.38 -0.84 -15.05
CA ILE A 229 19.46 0.17 -14.94
C ILE A 229 20.64 -0.23 -15.84
N ALA A 230 21.07 -1.49 -15.79
CA ALA A 230 22.13 -2.01 -16.65
C ALA A 230 21.76 -1.91 -18.14
N ALA A 231 20.52 -2.28 -18.49
CA ALA A 231 20.01 -2.16 -19.86
C ALA A 231 20.02 -0.73 -20.38
N VAL A 232 19.64 0.26 -19.55
CA VAL A 232 19.74 1.69 -19.91
C VAL A 232 21.18 2.07 -20.20
N GLN A 233 22.12 1.65 -19.35
CA GLN A 233 23.55 1.95 -19.54
C GLN A 233 24.09 1.33 -20.82
N ASP A 234 23.77 0.05 -21.09
CA ASP A 234 24.20 -0.67 -22.29
C ASP A 234 23.65 -0.03 -23.57
N VAL A 235 22.37 0.28 -23.61
CA VAL A 235 21.71 0.92 -24.74
C VAL A 235 22.28 2.33 -24.96
N THR A 236 22.47 3.10 -23.89
CA THR A 236 23.05 4.43 -23.97
C THR A 236 24.47 4.37 -24.55
N LYS A 237 25.30 3.43 -24.07
CA LYS A 237 26.65 3.22 -24.56
C LYS A 237 26.68 2.79 -26.04
N ALA A 238 25.74 1.92 -26.43
CA ALA A 238 25.63 1.48 -27.82
C ALA A 238 25.19 2.61 -28.78
N LEU A 239 24.38 3.55 -28.31
CA LEU A 239 23.91 4.70 -29.07
C LEU A 239 24.87 5.89 -29.03
N ASP A 240 25.84 5.92 -28.11
CA ASP A 240 26.83 7.01 -27.99
C ASP A 240 27.98 6.88 -29.04
N THR A 241 27.61 7.01 -30.31
CA THR A 241 28.51 6.98 -31.44
C THR A 241 28.55 8.36 -32.13
N PRO A 242 29.61 8.68 -32.86
CA PRO A 242 29.70 9.95 -33.61
C PRO A 242 28.57 10.16 -34.63
N GLU A 243 27.95 9.08 -35.09
CA GLU A 243 26.82 9.11 -36.02
C GLU A 243 25.52 9.51 -35.35
N ASN A 244 25.36 9.16 -34.07
CA ASN A 244 24.13 9.41 -33.31
C ASN A 244 24.23 10.65 -32.39
N VAL A 245 25.44 11.03 -31.96
CA VAL A 245 25.67 12.07 -30.95
C VAL A 245 26.69 13.09 -31.41
N GLU A 246 26.25 14.33 -31.64
CA GLU A 246 27.11 15.48 -31.84
C GLU A 246 27.46 16.13 -30.50
N ARG A 247 28.73 16.07 -30.11
CA ARG A 247 29.22 16.75 -28.90
C ARG A 247 29.69 18.18 -29.24
N LYS A 248 28.81 19.15 -29.00
CA LYS A 248 29.09 20.59 -29.31
C LYS A 248 30.18 21.19 -28.42
N LYS A 249 30.38 20.67 -27.19
CA LYS A 249 31.38 21.12 -26.23
C LYS A 249 31.93 19.93 -25.44
N THR A 250 33.27 19.85 -25.34
CA THR A 250 33.98 18.79 -24.60
C THR A 250 35.18 19.38 -23.85
N GLY A 251 35.68 18.67 -22.84
CA GLY A 251 36.87 19.04 -22.07
C GLY A 251 36.77 20.44 -21.44
N ALA A 252 37.85 21.23 -21.56
CA ALA A 252 37.96 22.56 -20.95
C ALA A 252 36.81 23.53 -21.31
N ALA A 253 36.18 23.37 -22.49
CA ALA A 253 35.03 24.19 -22.87
C ALA A 253 33.76 23.82 -22.10
N LEU A 254 33.61 22.56 -21.69
CA LEU A 254 32.53 22.10 -20.80
C LEU A 254 32.80 22.48 -19.35
N ASP A 255 34.05 22.31 -18.89
CA ASP A 255 34.45 22.63 -17.52
C ASP A 255 34.24 24.13 -17.20
N LYS A 256 34.47 25.02 -18.16
CA LYS A 256 34.15 26.46 -18.01
C LYS A 256 32.68 26.78 -17.85
N LEU A 257 31.79 25.90 -18.30
CA LEU A 257 30.34 26.08 -18.15
C LEU A 257 29.81 25.46 -16.85
N LEU A 258 30.54 24.49 -16.30
CA LEU A 258 30.15 23.79 -15.04
C LEU A 258 30.80 24.45 -13.81
N ASN A 259 31.85 25.21 -13.97
CA ASN A 259 32.44 26.01 -12.88
C ASN A 259 31.73 27.37 -12.77
N TRP A 260 30.82 27.44 -11.82
CA TRP A 260 30.08 28.64 -11.38
C TRP A 260 30.95 29.41 -10.38
#